data_5ec87f26456facbcce08d639c6ef2c80
#
_entry.id   5ec87f26456facbcce08d639c6ef2c80
#
_cell.length_a   1.000
_cell.length_b   1.000
_cell.length_c   1.000
_cell.angle_alpha   90.00
_cell.angle_beta   90.00
_cell.angle_gamma   90.00
#
_symmetry.space_group_name_H-M   'P 1'
#
loop_
_entity.id
_entity.type
_entity.pdbx_description
1 polymer ?
#
loop_
_entity_poly.entity_id
_entity_poly.type
_entity_poly.pdbx_seq_one_letter_code
_entity_poly.pdbx_strand_id
1 'polypeptide(L)'
;MSIFAPLLIAVDGGGTGCRAAIGTQHDGILGRASSARANIGNDPEQTLVNLRSAVEAAATSAGLPVSALEGATAYIGLAGMNITRDEARLRAALPYARIIADDDRPACVVGALGEGVAGWVMAIGTGTIVAATDGAGFRYVGSWGLHLADQGSGAWLGRGALNLALQCHDGLMPHSDLTRALMADFGDNPDAFVAFSLTAQPGDYAAFAPKVIAAAKAKDRHAQALMEEGATYYVRALKALDFAPGDPLCLLGGIGPHYARFLPEDHLAGQIAARGSALDGAFHLVCKAAAGEVLP
;
A
#
# COMPACT_ATOMS: atom_id res chain seq x y z
N MET A 1 -31.91 23.14 17.23
CA MET A 1 -30.47 22.78 16.97
C MET A 1 -30.43 21.37 16.46
N SER A 2 -30.23 21.18 15.17
CA SER A 2 -30.03 19.84 14.61
C SER A 2 -28.62 19.41 15.05
N ILE A 3 -28.55 18.44 15.95
CA ILE A 3 -27.28 17.83 16.37
C ILE A 3 -26.92 16.88 15.23
N PHE A 4 -26.26 17.42 14.18
CA PHE A 4 -25.62 16.54 13.20
C PHE A 4 -24.54 15.77 13.95
N ALA A 5 -24.55 14.46 13.80
CA ALA A 5 -23.48 13.62 14.31
C ALA A 5 -22.13 14.13 13.77
N PRO A 6 -21.07 14.16 14.61
CA PRO A 6 -19.75 14.63 14.15
C PRO A 6 -19.29 13.89 12.92
N LEU A 7 -18.84 14.63 11.90
CA LEU A 7 -18.31 14.03 10.68
C LEU A 7 -16.93 13.40 10.94
N LEU A 8 -16.73 12.26 10.34
CA LEU A 8 -15.50 11.49 10.38
C LEU A 8 -14.89 11.41 8.97
N ILE A 9 -13.59 11.62 8.89
CA ILE A 9 -12.81 11.52 7.65
C ILE A 9 -11.80 10.41 7.81
N ALA A 10 -11.76 9.49 6.86
CA ALA A 10 -10.73 8.47 6.76
C ALA A 10 -9.96 8.65 5.46
N VAL A 11 -8.64 8.55 5.54
CA VAL A 11 -7.75 8.62 4.37
C VAL A 11 -6.77 7.46 4.38
N ASP A 12 -6.64 6.80 3.23
CA ASP A 12 -5.64 5.80 2.90
C ASP A 12 -4.84 6.30 1.69
N GLY A 13 -3.61 6.76 1.91
CA GLY A 13 -2.74 7.31 0.87
C GLY A 13 -1.50 6.48 0.65
N GLY A 14 -1.32 6.02 -0.58
CA GLY A 14 -0.24 5.12 -0.98
C GLY A 14 0.50 5.55 -2.24
N GLY A 15 1.43 4.71 -2.67
CA GLY A 15 2.30 4.96 -3.84
C GLY A 15 1.58 4.97 -5.18
N THR A 16 0.31 4.54 -5.27
CA THR A 16 -0.48 4.49 -6.51
C THR A 16 -1.73 5.35 -6.49
N GLY A 17 -2.22 5.73 -5.30
CA GLY A 17 -3.45 6.51 -5.18
C GLY A 17 -3.68 6.96 -3.76
N CYS A 18 -4.64 7.88 -3.59
CA CYS A 18 -5.19 8.32 -2.32
C CYS A 18 -6.69 8.04 -2.32
N ARG A 19 -7.18 7.43 -1.28
CA ARG A 19 -8.60 7.14 -1.09
C ARG A 19 -9.09 7.85 0.15
N ALA A 20 -10.30 8.43 0.08
CA ALA A 20 -10.94 9.06 1.21
C ALA A 20 -12.36 8.55 1.40
N ALA A 21 -12.79 8.50 2.64
CA ALA A 21 -14.17 8.24 3.02
C ALA A 21 -14.63 9.28 4.04
N ILE A 22 -15.90 9.67 3.93
CA ILE A 22 -16.56 10.55 4.88
C ILE A 22 -17.81 9.85 5.40
N GLY A 23 -18.06 9.98 6.69
CA GLY A 23 -19.23 9.37 7.31
C GLY A 23 -19.45 9.86 8.73
N THR A 24 -20.25 9.12 9.47
CA THR A 24 -20.49 9.32 10.90
C THR A 24 -20.32 7.98 11.64
N GLN A 25 -20.16 8.03 12.94
CA GLN A 25 -20.09 6.81 13.75
C GLN A 25 -21.40 6.02 13.70
N HIS A 26 -22.54 6.70 13.54
CA HIS A 26 -23.87 6.06 13.51
C HIS A 26 -24.22 5.49 12.12
N ASP A 27 -23.98 6.28 11.05
CA ASP A 27 -24.47 5.94 9.71
C ASP A 27 -23.41 5.20 8.88
N GLY A 28 -22.19 5.08 9.41
CA GLY A 28 -21.08 4.52 8.67
C GLY A 28 -20.58 5.48 7.57
N ILE A 29 -20.01 4.90 6.51
CA ILE A 29 -19.48 5.68 5.38
C ILE A 29 -20.62 6.17 4.48
N LEU A 30 -20.70 7.49 4.31
CA LEU A 30 -21.69 8.18 3.48
C LEU A 30 -21.18 8.46 2.06
N GLY A 31 -19.88 8.70 1.91
CA GLY A 31 -19.26 8.98 0.60
C GLY A 31 -17.82 8.50 0.53
N ARG A 32 -17.40 8.11 -0.66
CA ARG A 32 -16.03 7.66 -0.97
C ARG A 32 -15.55 8.32 -2.25
N ALA A 33 -14.25 8.61 -2.31
CA ALA A 33 -13.61 9.04 -3.55
C ALA A 33 -12.13 8.65 -3.56
N SER A 34 -11.49 8.84 -4.69
CA SER A 34 -10.06 8.63 -4.86
C SER A 34 -9.44 9.73 -5.70
N SER A 35 -8.14 9.92 -5.52
CA SER A 35 -7.29 10.82 -6.29
C SER A 35 -5.97 10.16 -6.66
N ALA A 36 -5.03 10.94 -7.18
CA ALA A 36 -3.69 10.48 -7.51
C ALA A 36 -2.89 10.07 -6.26
N ARG A 37 -1.71 9.49 -6.48
CA ARG A 37 -0.80 8.98 -5.43
C ARG A 37 -0.55 9.98 -4.29
N ALA A 38 -0.42 9.47 -3.07
CA ALA A 38 -0.16 10.24 -1.87
C ALA A 38 0.85 9.50 -0.98
N ASN A 39 2.14 9.67 -1.29
CA ASN A 39 3.25 9.22 -0.45
C ASN A 39 3.96 10.46 0.07
N ILE A 40 3.77 10.76 1.36
CA ILE A 40 4.25 12.00 1.97
C ILE A 40 5.78 12.04 2.11
N GLY A 41 6.44 10.89 2.12
CA GLY A 41 7.90 10.79 2.16
C GLY A 41 8.55 11.18 0.83
N ASN A 42 7.87 10.96 -0.30
CA ASN A 42 8.41 11.24 -1.63
C ASN A 42 8.08 12.66 -2.11
N ASP A 43 6.83 13.08 -1.95
CA ASP A 43 6.36 14.39 -2.40
C ASP A 43 5.28 14.92 -1.43
N PRO A 44 5.69 15.65 -0.38
CA PRO A 44 4.76 16.16 0.63
C PRO A 44 3.73 17.15 0.07
N GLU A 45 4.14 18.03 -0.83
CA GLU A 45 3.26 19.06 -1.36
C GLU A 45 2.18 18.48 -2.28
N GLN A 46 2.57 17.61 -3.21
CA GLN A 46 1.62 16.94 -4.08
C GLN A 46 0.72 15.98 -3.29
N THR A 47 1.23 15.36 -2.22
CA THR A 47 0.43 14.52 -1.32
C THR A 47 -0.69 15.31 -0.69
N LEU A 48 -0.43 16.52 -0.19
CA LEU A 48 -1.47 17.40 0.39
C LEU A 48 -2.53 17.80 -0.64
N VAL A 49 -2.13 18.09 -1.87
CA VAL A 49 -3.06 18.41 -2.97
C VAL A 49 -3.97 17.21 -3.26
N ASN A 50 -3.38 16.02 -3.42
CA ASN A 50 -4.12 14.81 -3.76
C ASN A 50 -5.03 14.37 -2.60
N LEU A 51 -4.58 14.51 -1.34
CA LEU A 51 -5.38 14.22 -0.15
C LEU A 51 -6.62 15.12 -0.09
N ARG A 52 -6.45 16.43 -0.24
CA ARG A 52 -7.57 17.37 -0.26
C ARG A 52 -8.56 17.03 -1.37
N SER A 53 -8.06 16.80 -2.57
CA SER A 53 -8.89 16.41 -3.72
C SER A 53 -9.72 15.15 -3.45
N ALA A 54 -9.12 14.12 -2.83
CA ALA A 54 -9.84 12.89 -2.47
C ALA A 54 -10.94 13.17 -1.43
N VAL A 55 -10.63 13.96 -0.39
CA VAL A 55 -11.58 14.26 0.70
C VAL A 55 -12.73 15.15 0.20
N GLU A 56 -12.44 16.18 -0.60
CA GLU A 56 -13.47 17.06 -1.19
C GLU A 56 -14.40 16.28 -2.13
N ALA A 57 -13.84 15.40 -2.95
CA ALA A 57 -14.63 14.52 -3.81
C ALA A 57 -15.47 13.51 -3.01
N ALA A 58 -14.97 13.00 -1.87
CA ALA A 58 -15.74 12.14 -0.97
C ALA A 58 -16.88 12.93 -0.30
N ALA A 59 -16.67 14.20 0.10
CA ALA A 59 -17.71 15.08 0.61
C ALA A 59 -18.82 15.31 -0.43
N THR A 60 -18.43 15.60 -1.66
CA THR A 60 -19.36 15.76 -2.78
C THR A 60 -20.17 14.49 -3.01
N SER A 61 -19.51 13.32 -2.98
CA SER A 61 -20.18 12.01 -3.10
C SER A 61 -21.19 11.74 -1.96
N ALA A 62 -20.92 12.29 -0.77
CA ALA A 62 -21.82 12.23 0.39
C ALA A 62 -22.94 13.29 0.36
N GLY A 63 -22.96 14.20 -0.62
CA GLY A 63 -23.89 15.33 -0.67
C GLY A 63 -23.61 16.41 0.38
N LEU A 64 -22.37 16.50 0.89
CA LEU A 64 -21.97 17.44 1.92
C LEU A 64 -21.16 18.60 1.34
N PRO A 65 -21.35 19.84 1.83
CA PRO A 65 -20.50 20.95 1.47
C PRO A 65 -19.12 20.78 2.12
N VAL A 66 -18.06 21.20 1.44
CA VAL A 66 -16.67 21.09 1.95
C VAL A 66 -16.49 21.82 3.29
N SER A 67 -17.21 22.93 3.52
CA SER A 67 -17.19 23.66 4.79
C SER A 67 -17.68 22.87 5.99
N ALA A 68 -18.48 21.82 5.79
CA ALA A 68 -18.92 20.94 6.88
C ALA A 68 -17.76 20.11 7.48
N LEU A 69 -16.64 19.99 6.76
CA LEU A 69 -15.50 19.20 7.19
C LEU A 69 -14.62 19.88 8.24
N GLU A 70 -14.75 21.19 8.45
CA GLU A 70 -13.94 21.94 9.43
C GLU A 70 -14.10 21.40 10.86
N GLY A 71 -15.29 20.92 11.21
CA GLY A 71 -15.59 20.30 12.51
C GLY A 71 -15.26 18.81 12.62
N ALA A 72 -14.74 18.19 11.56
CA ALA A 72 -14.55 16.75 11.48
C ALA A 72 -13.32 16.26 12.27
N THR A 73 -13.40 14.98 12.70
CA THR A 73 -12.23 14.22 13.12
C THR A 73 -11.71 13.40 11.94
N ALA A 74 -10.42 13.50 11.65
CA ALA A 74 -9.77 12.80 10.54
C ALA A 74 -8.72 11.81 11.03
N TYR A 75 -8.75 10.57 10.51
CA TYR A 75 -7.63 9.63 10.52
C TYR A 75 -6.98 9.63 9.15
N ILE A 76 -5.67 9.89 9.11
CA ILE A 76 -4.91 10.05 7.88
C ILE A 76 -3.74 9.07 7.91
N GLY A 77 -3.90 7.93 7.23
CA GLY A 77 -2.86 6.94 7.02
C GLY A 77 -2.14 7.19 5.69
N LEU A 78 -0.84 7.45 5.72
CA LEU A 78 -0.06 7.78 4.53
C LEU A 78 1.21 6.94 4.43
N ALA A 79 1.46 6.38 3.27
CA ALA A 79 2.75 5.79 2.95
C ALA A 79 3.88 6.81 3.07
N GLY A 80 5.03 6.38 3.62
CA GLY A 80 6.21 7.23 3.80
C GLY A 80 6.09 8.25 4.94
N MET A 81 5.09 8.11 5.81
CA MET A 81 4.87 8.97 6.96
C MET A 81 6.02 8.88 7.97
N ASN A 82 6.56 10.03 8.34
CA ASN A 82 7.32 10.20 9.56
C ASN A 82 6.46 11.01 10.53
N ILE A 83 5.86 10.34 11.52
CA ILE A 83 4.84 10.95 12.40
C ILE A 83 5.36 12.23 13.04
N THR A 84 6.56 12.25 13.60
CA THR A 84 7.14 13.41 14.28
C THR A 84 7.28 14.63 13.37
N ARG A 85 7.65 14.42 12.10
CA ARG A 85 7.86 15.50 11.13
C ARG A 85 6.56 15.92 10.45
N ASP A 86 5.74 14.96 10.05
CA ASP A 86 4.67 15.18 9.08
C ASP A 86 3.32 15.50 9.74
N GLU A 87 3.11 15.10 11.01
CA GLU A 87 1.89 15.46 11.76
C GLU A 87 1.68 16.98 11.85
N ALA A 88 2.73 17.72 12.20
CA ALA A 88 2.66 19.18 12.27
C ALA A 88 2.31 19.81 10.91
N ARG A 89 2.86 19.25 9.82
CA ARG A 89 2.55 19.68 8.45
C ARG A 89 1.08 19.44 8.09
N LEU A 90 0.54 18.26 8.41
CA LEU A 90 -0.87 17.93 8.15
C LEU A 90 -1.80 18.85 8.95
N ARG A 91 -1.49 19.09 10.24
CA ARG A 91 -2.28 19.99 11.10
C ARG A 91 -2.26 21.45 10.61
N ALA A 92 -1.14 21.91 10.08
CA ALA A 92 -1.04 23.27 9.53
C ALA A 92 -1.75 23.42 8.17
N ALA A 93 -1.85 22.34 7.39
CA ALA A 93 -2.36 22.38 6.03
C ALA A 93 -3.85 22.06 5.92
N LEU A 94 -4.44 21.33 6.88
CA LEU A 94 -5.81 20.80 6.77
C LEU A 94 -6.73 21.44 7.82
N PRO A 95 -7.95 21.84 7.44
CA PRO A 95 -8.85 22.63 8.31
C PRO A 95 -9.71 21.75 9.25
N TYR A 96 -9.31 20.52 9.55
CA TYR A 96 -10.10 19.60 10.37
C TYR A 96 -9.89 19.87 11.87
N ALA A 97 -10.94 19.73 12.68
CA ALA A 97 -10.90 20.01 14.11
C ALA A 97 -9.94 19.10 14.88
N ARG A 98 -9.83 17.83 14.46
CA ARG A 98 -8.91 16.86 15.02
C ARG A 98 -8.29 16.01 13.93
N ILE A 99 -6.96 15.86 13.93
CA ILE A 99 -6.23 15.03 13.00
C ILE A 99 -5.46 13.98 13.80
N ILE A 100 -5.64 12.72 13.43
CA ILE A 100 -4.85 11.58 13.81
C ILE A 100 -4.02 11.20 12.58
N ALA A 101 -2.73 11.47 12.64
CA ALA A 101 -1.79 11.16 11.58
C ALA A 101 -1.08 9.84 11.89
N ASP A 102 -1.04 8.94 10.93
CA ASP A 102 -0.41 7.63 11.08
C ASP A 102 0.23 7.19 9.75
N ASP A 103 1.04 6.15 9.78
CA ASP A 103 1.43 5.49 8.55
C ASP A 103 0.26 4.62 8.00
N ASP A 104 0.43 4.06 6.80
CA ASP A 104 -0.62 3.31 6.11
C ASP A 104 -0.82 1.88 6.65
N ARG A 105 0.10 1.38 7.49
CA ARG A 105 0.13 -0.02 7.95
C ARG A 105 -0.99 -0.39 8.92
N PRO A 106 -1.28 0.37 9.99
CA PRO A 106 -2.36 0.04 10.92
C PRO A 106 -3.72 -0.07 10.22
N ALA A 107 -4.04 0.90 9.37
CA ALA A 107 -5.27 0.90 8.59
C ALA A 107 -5.38 -0.31 7.67
N CYS A 108 -4.26 -0.70 7.03
CA CYS A 108 -4.20 -1.89 6.20
C CYS A 108 -4.50 -3.17 6.99
N VAL A 109 -3.89 -3.35 8.16
CA VAL A 109 -4.08 -4.56 8.99
C VAL A 109 -5.51 -4.62 9.55
N VAL A 110 -6.01 -3.51 10.10
CA VAL A 110 -7.38 -3.44 10.65
C VAL A 110 -8.41 -3.67 9.54
N GLY A 111 -8.21 -3.09 8.37
CA GLY A 111 -9.10 -3.33 7.22
C GLY A 111 -9.12 -4.77 6.76
N ALA A 112 -7.97 -5.42 6.73
CA ALA A 112 -7.82 -6.80 6.28
C ALA A 112 -8.43 -7.82 7.25
N LEU A 113 -8.08 -7.73 8.53
CA LEU A 113 -8.42 -8.73 9.54
C LEU A 113 -9.65 -8.37 10.35
N GLY A 114 -9.95 -7.08 10.48
CA GLY A 114 -10.87 -6.54 11.47
C GLY A 114 -10.16 -6.24 12.80
N GLU A 115 -10.78 -5.40 13.60
CA GLU A 115 -10.27 -5.04 14.92
C GLU A 115 -10.26 -6.23 15.88
N GLY A 116 -9.23 -6.30 16.73
CA GLY A 116 -9.11 -7.32 17.77
C GLY A 116 -8.88 -8.74 17.24
N VAL A 117 -8.67 -8.91 15.94
CA VAL A 117 -8.49 -10.22 15.30
C VAL A 117 -7.02 -10.48 15.07
N ALA A 118 -6.51 -11.53 15.71
CA ALA A 118 -5.15 -12.00 15.48
C ALA A 118 -4.95 -12.57 14.07
N GLY A 119 -3.79 -12.34 13.48
CA GLY A 119 -3.46 -12.87 12.16
C GLY A 119 -2.28 -12.17 11.50
N TRP A 120 -1.98 -12.60 10.29
CA TRP A 120 -0.89 -12.09 9.46
C TRP A 120 -1.41 -11.50 8.17
N VAL A 121 -0.76 -10.42 7.72
CA VAL A 121 -1.10 -9.70 6.49
C VAL A 121 0.15 -9.53 5.64
N MET A 122 0.04 -9.89 4.37
CA MET A 122 1.00 -9.55 3.32
C MET A 122 0.29 -8.64 2.31
N ALA A 123 0.47 -7.34 2.42
CA ALA A 123 -0.07 -6.37 1.48
C ALA A 123 1.01 -5.94 0.49
N ILE A 124 0.90 -6.41 -0.75
CA ILE A 124 1.93 -6.25 -1.78
C ILE A 124 1.36 -5.47 -2.95
N GLY A 125 1.82 -4.26 -3.09
CA GLY A 125 1.48 -3.30 -4.13
C GLY A 125 2.73 -2.68 -4.74
N THR A 126 2.79 -1.36 -4.83
CA THR A 126 4.00 -0.61 -5.22
C THR A 126 5.14 -0.90 -4.24
N GLY A 127 4.88 -0.80 -2.94
CA GLY A 127 5.71 -1.30 -1.86
C GLY A 127 5.16 -2.60 -1.26
N THR A 128 5.67 -2.98 -0.09
CA THR A 128 5.19 -4.16 0.63
C THR A 128 5.05 -3.91 2.13
N ILE A 129 4.01 -4.49 2.71
CA ILE A 129 3.79 -4.55 4.15
C ILE A 129 3.68 -6.03 4.52
N VAL A 130 4.51 -6.50 5.45
CA VAL A 130 4.32 -7.78 6.12
C VAL A 130 4.10 -7.50 7.60
N ALA A 131 2.94 -7.87 8.09
CA ALA A 131 2.48 -7.54 9.42
C ALA A 131 1.91 -8.75 10.15
N ALA A 132 2.01 -8.71 11.48
CA ALA A 132 1.30 -9.60 12.40
C ALA A 132 0.61 -8.78 13.47
N THR A 133 -0.52 -9.25 13.95
CA THR A 133 -1.21 -8.72 15.12
C THR A 133 -1.73 -9.85 15.99
N ASP A 134 -1.67 -9.63 17.29
CA ASP A 134 -2.32 -10.46 18.30
C ASP A 134 -3.75 -9.97 18.66
N GLY A 135 -4.21 -8.93 17.95
CA GLY A 135 -5.46 -8.23 18.20
C GLY A 135 -5.32 -6.98 19.08
N ALA A 136 -4.19 -6.78 19.75
CA ALA A 136 -3.94 -5.62 20.61
C ALA A 136 -2.85 -4.68 20.06
N GLY A 137 -1.86 -5.23 19.35
CA GLY A 137 -0.78 -4.45 18.78
C GLY A 137 -0.31 -5.01 17.44
N PHE A 138 0.58 -4.26 16.78
CA PHE A 138 1.10 -4.62 15.47
C PHE A 138 2.61 -4.84 15.51
N ARG A 139 3.07 -5.84 14.75
CA ARG A 139 4.47 -6.06 14.43
C ARG A 139 4.65 -6.04 12.93
N TYR A 140 5.72 -5.43 12.46
CA TYR A 140 5.99 -5.26 11.03
C TYR A 140 7.39 -5.74 10.67
N VAL A 141 7.53 -6.24 9.43
CA VAL A 141 8.83 -6.55 8.81
C VAL A 141 8.90 -5.88 7.45
N GLY A 142 10.02 -5.22 7.16
CA GLY A 142 10.24 -4.51 5.90
C GLY A 142 9.59 -3.13 5.87
N SER A 143 9.04 -2.75 4.72
CA SER A 143 8.38 -1.45 4.48
C SER A 143 9.32 -0.23 4.62
N TRP A 144 10.62 -0.40 4.32
CA TRP A 144 11.62 0.67 4.39
C TRP A 144 11.83 1.39 3.06
N GLY A 145 10.96 1.11 2.07
CA GLY A 145 11.01 1.69 0.74
C GLY A 145 11.96 0.99 -0.23
N LEU A 146 11.77 1.25 -1.53
CA LEU A 146 12.44 0.57 -2.65
C LEU A 146 13.98 0.61 -2.59
N HIS A 147 14.55 1.68 -2.04
CA HIS A 147 16.02 1.84 -2.03
C HIS A 147 16.71 0.94 -1.00
N LEU A 148 16.02 0.58 0.08
CA LEU A 148 16.58 -0.18 1.20
C LEU A 148 15.92 -1.55 1.37
N ALA A 149 14.64 -1.68 0.96
CA ALA A 149 13.81 -2.84 1.22
C ALA A 149 12.78 -3.08 0.09
N ASP A 150 11.55 -3.43 0.49
CA ASP A 150 10.41 -3.71 -0.39
C ASP A 150 10.63 -4.89 -1.33
N GLN A 151 11.46 -5.86 -0.93
CA GLN A 151 11.69 -7.08 -1.70
C GLN A 151 10.37 -7.75 -2.05
N GLY A 152 10.23 -8.14 -3.31
CA GLY A 152 9.02 -8.77 -3.83
C GLY A 152 7.87 -7.80 -4.14
N SER A 153 7.99 -6.50 -3.82
CA SER A 153 7.01 -5.50 -4.22
C SER A 153 6.98 -5.26 -5.73
N GLY A 154 5.96 -4.54 -6.21
CA GLY A 154 5.87 -4.17 -7.63
C GLY A 154 7.04 -3.33 -8.09
N ALA A 155 7.48 -2.39 -7.28
CA ALA A 155 8.63 -1.55 -7.60
C ALA A 155 9.93 -2.36 -7.64
N TRP A 156 10.10 -3.28 -6.70
CA TRP A 156 11.27 -4.18 -6.67
C TRP A 156 11.28 -5.12 -7.87
N LEU A 157 10.15 -5.74 -8.21
CA LEU A 157 10.00 -6.61 -9.38
C LEU A 157 10.31 -5.86 -10.67
N GLY A 158 9.75 -4.66 -10.85
CA GLY A 158 9.98 -3.83 -12.03
C GLY A 158 11.45 -3.43 -12.17
N ARG A 159 12.06 -2.92 -11.08
CA ARG A 159 13.49 -2.56 -11.09
C ARG A 159 14.38 -3.78 -11.38
N GLY A 160 14.08 -4.94 -10.77
CA GLY A 160 14.80 -6.18 -11.01
C GLY A 160 14.70 -6.64 -12.46
N ALA A 161 13.52 -6.55 -13.06
CA ALA A 161 13.30 -6.93 -14.46
C ALA A 161 14.06 -6.01 -15.45
N LEU A 162 14.07 -4.69 -15.19
CA LEU A 162 14.86 -3.75 -16.00
C LEU A 162 16.36 -4.03 -15.87
N ASN A 163 16.85 -4.31 -14.67
CA ASN A 163 18.24 -4.70 -14.43
C ASN A 163 18.60 -5.97 -15.20
N LEU A 164 17.73 -7.01 -15.16
CA LEU A 164 17.94 -8.25 -15.92
C LEU A 164 17.95 -8.01 -17.43
N ALA A 165 17.11 -7.11 -17.94
CA ALA A 165 17.12 -6.77 -19.38
C ALA A 165 18.47 -6.18 -19.82
N LEU A 166 19.05 -5.28 -19.01
CA LEU A 166 20.38 -4.73 -19.27
C LEU A 166 21.49 -5.77 -19.16
N GLN A 167 21.46 -6.67 -18.15
CA GLN A 167 22.42 -7.77 -18.06
C GLN A 167 22.36 -8.71 -19.27
N CYS A 168 21.16 -8.95 -19.81
CA CYS A 168 21.02 -9.72 -21.05
C CYS A 168 21.58 -8.94 -22.26
N HIS A 169 21.35 -7.62 -22.33
CA HIS A 169 21.93 -6.76 -23.36
C HIS A 169 23.46 -6.80 -23.34
N ASP A 170 24.06 -6.77 -22.16
CA ASP A 170 25.53 -6.86 -21.97
C ASP A 170 26.09 -8.27 -22.23
N GLY A 171 25.25 -9.26 -22.52
CA GLY A 171 25.67 -10.64 -22.80
C GLY A 171 26.03 -11.45 -21.57
N LEU A 172 25.75 -10.96 -20.34
CA LEU A 172 26.01 -11.69 -19.09
C LEU A 172 25.10 -12.91 -18.93
N MET A 173 23.91 -12.85 -19.53
CA MET A 173 22.95 -13.95 -19.57
C MET A 173 22.10 -13.91 -20.85
N PRO A 174 21.51 -15.04 -21.27
CA PRO A 174 20.70 -15.02 -22.48
C PRO A 174 19.34 -14.35 -22.23
N HIS A 175 18.85 -13.63 -23.23
CA HIS A 175 17.51 -13.02 -23.20
C HIS A 175 16.40 -14.06 -23.05
N SER A 176 15.33 -13.66 -22.36
CA SER A 176 14.02 -14.29 -22.39
C SER A 176 13.01 -13.40 -23.15
N ASP A 177 11.77 -13.84 -23.25
CA ASP A 177 10.71 -13.05 -23.88
C ASP A 177 10.43 -11.78 -23.04
N LEU A 178 10.44 -11.88 -21.71
CA LEU A 178 10.31 -10.72 -20.83
C LEU A 178 11.42 -9.68 -21.09
N THR A 179 12.68 -10.09 -21.10
CA THR A 179 13.80 -9.15 -21.22
C THR A 179 13.87 -8.53 -22.62
N ARG A 180 13.47 -9.25 -23.69
CA ARG A 180 13.31 -8.67 -25.04
C ARG A 180 12.18 -7.66 -25.09
N ALA A 181 11.02 -7.97 -24.49
CA ALA A 181 9.91 -7.05 -24.45
C ALA A 181 10.24 -5.75 -23.70
N LEU A 182 11.01 -5.86 -22.59
CA LEU A 182 11.48 -4.68 -21.85
C LEU A 182 12.48 -3.85 -22.65
N MET A 183 13.41 -4.49 -23.39
CA MET A 183 14.30 -3.75 -24.30
C MET A 183 13.50 -2.99 -25.36
N ALA A 184 12.53 -3.65 -25.98
CA ALA A 184 11.67 -3.01 -26.99
C ALA A 184 10.84 -1.83 -26.43
N ASP A 185 10.37 -1.89 -25.17
CA ASP A 185 9.68 -0.76 -24.51
C ASP A 185 10.53 0.51 -24.45
N PHE A 186 11.85 0.35 -24.42
CA PHE A 186 12.82 1.45 -24.41
C PHE A 186 13.51 1.66 -25.77
N GLY A 187 12.93 1.12 -26.87
CA GLY A 187 13.42 1.28 -28.24
C GLY A 187 14.76 0.59 -28.48
N ASP A 188 15.03 -0.51 -27.77
CA ASP A 188 16.30 -1.25 -27.77
C ASP A 188 17.52 -0.38 -27.44
N ASN A 189 17.31 0.70 -26.71
CA ASN A 189 18.32 1.67 -26.33
C ASN A 189 18.63 1.61 -24.82
N PRO A 190 19.81 1.12 -24.39
CA PRO A 190 20.20 1.08 -22.97
C PRO A 190 20.23 2.46 -22.30
N ASP A 191 20.58 3.53 -23.03
CA ASP A 191 20.61 4.88 -22.48
C ASP A 191 19.22 5.36 -22.04
N ALA A 192 18.15 4.86 -22.68
CA ALA A 192 16.79 5.18 -22.28
C ALA A 192 16.43 4.58 -20.91
N PHE A 193 16.99 3.41 -20.53
CA PHE A 193 16.85 2.86 -19.18
C PHE A 193 17.52 3.75 -18.15
N VAL A 194 18.72 4.27 -18.47
CA VAL A 194 19.44 5.19 -17.60
C VAL A 194 18.63 6.48 -17.41
N ALA A 195 18.17 7.09 -18.52
CA ALA A 195 17.37 8.31 -18.47
C ALA A 195 16.08 8.11 -17.63
N PHE A 196 15.38 6.99 -17.81
CA PHE A 196 14.22 6.62 -16.99
C PHE A 196 14.62 6.54 -15.50
N SER A 197 15.69 5.83 -15.17
CA SER A 197 16.09 5.55 -13.79
C SER A 197 16.46 6.79 -12.99
N LEU A 198 16.90 7.87 -13.63
CA LEU A 198 17.30 9.12 -12.98
C LEU A 198 16.13 9.89 -12.37
N THR A 199 14.92 9.67 -12.85
CA THR A 199 13.72 10.40 -12.39
C THR A 199 12.62 9.48 -11.88
N ALA A 200 12.70 8.18 -12.16
CA ALA A 200 11.68 7.21 -11.83
C ALA A 200 11.43 7.10 -10.32
N GLN A 201 10.16 7.18 -9.95
CA GLN A 201 9.67 6.94 -8.60
C GLN A 201 9.29 5.45 -8.44
N PRO A 202 9.10 4.93 -7.21
CA PRO A 202 8.71 3.54 -6.99
C PRO A 202 7.47 3.10 -7.80
N GLY A 203 6.50 3.99 -7.99
CA GLY A 203 5.31 3.72 -8.82
C GLY A 203 5.62 3.48 -10.28
N ASP A 204 6.64 4.17 -10.82
CA ASP A 204 7.05 4.04 -12.21
C ASP A 204 7.70 2.68 -12.46
N TYR A 205 8.51 2.19 -11.52
CA TYR A 205 9.03 0.82 -11.55
C TYR A 205 7.91 -0.21 -11.38
N ALA A 206 6.96 0.03 -10.46
CA ALA A 206 5.86 -0.89 -10.23
C ALA A 206 4.97 -1.09 -11.47
N ALA A 207 4.94 -0.15 -12.40
CA ALA A 207 4.24 -0.27 -13.68
C ALA A 207 4.71 -1.45 -14.55
N PHE A 208 5.94 -1.95 -14.33
CA PHE A 208 6.47 -3.13 -15.01
C PHE A 208 6.08 -4.47 -14.34
N ALA A 209 5.62 -4.45 -13.08
CA ALA A 209 5.28 -5.68 -12.36
C ALA A 209 4.21 -6.54 -13.06
N PRO A 210 3.16 -6.01 -13.70
CA PRO A 210 2.21 -6.82 -14.46
C PRO A 210 2.87 -7.64 -15.57
N LYS A 211 3.90 -7.09 -16.25
CA LYS A 211 4.66 -7.81 -17.28
C LYS A 211 5.46 -8.96 -16.66
N VAL A 212 6.11 -8.73 -15.51
CA VAL A 212 6.84 -9.77 -14.77
C VAL A 212 5.89 -10.90 -14.36
N ILE A 213 4.74 -10.57 -13.79
CA ILE A 213 3.74 -11.55 -13.34
C ILE A 213 3.20 -12.36 -14.52
N ALA A 214 2.88 -11.70 -15.64
CA ALA A 214 2.41 -12.39 -16.85
C ALA A 214 3.49 -13.34 -17.41
N ALA A 215 4.75 -12.88 -17.48
CA ALA A 215 5.87 -13.69 -17.93
C ALA A 215 6.14 -14.88 -16.99
N ALA A 216 6.04 -14.69 -15.67
CA ALA A 216 6.18 -15.77 -14.69
C ALA A 216 5.08 -16.84 -14.86
N LYS A 217 3.84 -16.42 -15.15
CA LYS A 217 2.74 -17.35 -15.50
C LYS A 217 3.03 -18.13 -16.80
N ALA A 218 3.70 -17.50 -17.76
CA ALA A 218 4.16 -18.11 -19.01
C ALA A 218 5.46 -18.91 -18.85
N LYS A 219 5.97 -19.08 -17.61
CA LYS A 219 7.20 -19.82 -17.26
C LYS A 219 8.48 -19.21 -17.83
N ASP A 220 8.49 -17.87 -18.03
CA ASP A 220 9.73 -17.15 -18.30
C ASP A 220 10.70 -17.28 -17.13
N ARG A 221 11.92 -17.74 -17.42
CA ARG A 221 12.90 -18.08 -16.38
C ARG A 221 13.29 -16.90 -15.50
N HIS A 222 13.46 -15.71 -16.10
CA HIS A 222 13.88 -14.51 -15.36
C HIS A 222 12.74 -13.99 -14.47
N ALA A 223 11.51 -14.02 -14.99
CA ALA A 223 10.33 -13.66 -14.23
C ALA A 223 10.08 -14.65 -13.07
N GLN A 224 10.23 -15.95 -13.30
CA GLN A 224 10.09 -16.95 -12.22
C GLN A 224 11.13 -16.73 -11.12
N ALA A 225 12.41 -16.54 -11.49
CA ALA A 225 13.46 -16.27 -10.52
C ALA A 225 13.18 -15.05 -9.64
N LEU A 226 12.68 -13.95 -10.23
CA LEU A 226 12.28 -12.75 -9.47
C LEU A 226 11.13 -13.06 -8.50
N MET A 227 10.11 -13.77 -8.95
CA MET A 227 8.98 -14.14 -8.09
C MET A 227 9.40 -15.09 -6.96
N GLU A 228 10.27 -16.05 -7.23
CA GLU A 228 10.82 -16.99 -6.25
C GLU A 228 11.70 -16.28 -5.21
N GLU A 229 12.53 -15.32 -5.64
CA GLU A 229 13.33 -14.49 -4.72
C GLU A 229 12.44 -13.67 -3.80
N GLY A 230 11.40 -13.01 -4.36
CA GLY A 230 10.39 -12.29 -3.56
C GLY A 230 9.66 -13.21 -2.58
N ALA A 231 9.24 -14.40 -3.01
CA ALA A 231 8.59 -15.38 -2.14
C ALA A 231 9.51 -15.84 -1.00
N THR A 232 10.79 -16.06 -1.30
CA THR A 232 11.80 -16.39 -0.27
C THR A 232 11.91 -15.29 0.78
N TYR A 233 11.87 -14.02 0.39
CA TYR A 233 11.82 -12.93 1.33
C TYR A 233 10.57 -12.99 2.22
N TYR A 234 9.39 -13.24 1.66
CA TYR A 234 8.14 -13.29 2.42
C TYR A 234 8.11 -14.45 3.41
N VAL A 235 8.60 -15.63 3.04
CA VAL A 235 8.72 -16.76 3.98
C VAL A 235 9.61 -16.37 5.18
N ARG A 236 10.73 -15.67 4.94
CA ARG A 236 11.60 -15.20 6.01
C ARG A 236 10.93 -14.10 6.87
N ALA A 237 10.18 -13.21 6.24
CA ALA A 237 9.44 -12.14 6.95
C ALA A 237 8.32 -12.72 7.83
N LEU A 238 7.55 -13.67 7.32
CA LEU A 238 6.53 -14.38 8.09
C LEU A 238 7.14 -15.12 9.27
N LYS A 239 8.25 -15.84 9.07
CA LYS A 239 8.98 -16.50 10.15
C LYS A 239 9.46 -15.52 11.22
N ALA A 240 9.93 -14.34 10.85
CA ALA A 240 10.35 -13.29 11.79
C ALA A 240 9.18 -12.70 12.60
N LEU A 241 7.95 -12.91 12.13
CA LEU A 241 6.70 -12.56 12.81
C LEU A 241 6.04 -13.75 13.52
N ASP A 242 6.78 -14.83 13.75
CA ASP A 242 6.33 -16.05 14.43
C ASP A 242 5.14 -16.76 13.73
N PHE A 243 5.00 -16.60 12.41
CA PHE A 243 3.99 -17.31 11.62
C PHE A 243 4.25 -18.82 11.63
N ALA A 244 3.21 -19.59 11.90
CA ALA A 244 3.21 -21.04 11.77
C ALA A 244 2.27 -21.49 10.64
N PRO A 245 2.59 -22.59 9.91
CA PRO A 245 1.69 -23.15 8.91
C PRO A 245 0.29 -23.40 9.45
N GLY A 246 -0.73 -22.88 8.76
CA GLY A 246 -2.12 -22.95 9.17
C GLY A 246 -2.63 -21.72 9.94
N ASP A 247 -1.76 -20.80 10.31
CA ASP A 247 -2.18 -19.52 10.89
C ASP A 247 -2.97 -18.66 9.88
N PRO A 248 -3.89 -17.79 10.35
CA PRO A 248 -4.64 -16.89 9.48
C PRO A 248 -3.74 -15.94 8.70
N LEU A 249 -3.62 -16.11 7.39
CA LEU A 249 -2.81 -15.30 6.49
C LEU A 249 -3.68 -14.63 5.43
N CYS A 250 -3.62 -13.29 5.35
CA CYS A 250 -4.30 -12.50 4.34
C CYS A 250 -3.31 -11.96 3.29
N LEU A 251 -3.52 -12.30 2.01
CA LEU A 251 -2.73 -11.80 0.88
C LEU A 251 -3.47 -10.67 0.18
N LEU A 252 -2.91 -9.48 0.19
CA LEU A 252 -3.52 -8.23 -0.28
C LEU A 252 -2.70 -7.53 -1.36
N GLY A 253 -3.30 -6.48 -1.91
CA GLY A 253 -2.70 -5.64 -2.96
C GLY A 253 -2.76 -6.30 -4.33
N GLY A 254 -2.35 -5.52 -5.35
CA GLY A 254 -2.41 -5.99 -6.73
C GLY A 254 -1.45 -7.14 -7.07
N ILE A 255 -0.45 -7.38 -6.21
CA ILE A 255 0.61 -8.37 -6.43
C ILE A 255 0.52 -9.54 -5.45
N GLY A 256 0.04 -9.30 -4.23
CA GLY A 256 -0.04 -10.31 -3.16
C GLY A 256 -0.62 -11.66 -3.59
N PRO A 257 -1.81 -11.70 -4.22
CA PRO A 257 -2.41 -12.96 -4.66
C PRO A 257 -1.56 -13.76 -5.67
N HIS A 258 -0.66 -13.09 -6.42
CA HIS A 258 0.20 -13.77 -7.38
C HIS A 258 1.36 -14.52 -6.73
N TYR A 259 1.71 -14.19 -5.49
CA TYR A 259 2.71 -14.93 -4.72
C TYR A 259 2.20 -16.28 -4.19
N ALA A 260 0.88 -16.49 -4.09
CA ALA A 260 0.33 -17.74 -3.58
C ALA A 260 0.94 -19.00 -4.25
N ARG A 261 1.20 -18.96 -5.55
CA ARG A 261 1.81 -20.07 -6.28
C ARG A 261 3.32 -20.28 -6.04
N PHE A 262 3.99 -19.35 -5.37
CA PHE A 262 5.41 -19.36 -5.06
C PHE A 262 5.69 -19.56 -3.57
N LEU A 263 4.67 -19.45 -2.72
CA LEU A 263 4.75 -19.74 -1.30
C LEU A 263 4.59 -21.26 -1.07
N PRO A 264 5.16 -21.81 0.02
CA PRO A 264 4.88 -23.20 0.42
C PRO A 264 3.38 -23.43 0.64
N GLU A 265 2.88 -24.58 0.24
CA GLU A 265 1.43 -24.89 0.34
C GLU A 265 0.92 -24.86 1.78
N ASP A 266 1.73 -25.28 2.74
CA ASP A 266 1.39 -25.25 4.16
C ASP A 266 1.21 -23.83 4.73
N HIS A 267 1.89 -22.83 4.14
CA HIS A 267 1.71 -21.41 4.48
C HIS A 267 0.33 -20.88 4.04
N LEU A 268 -0.27 -21.51 3.05
CA LEU A 268 -1.58 -21.13 2.52
C LEU A 268 -2.74 -21.89 3.16
N ALA A 269 -2.46 -22.89 4.02
CA ALA A 269 -3.49 -23.71 4.66
C ALA A 269 -4.47 -22.88 5.51
N GLY A 270 -3.98 -21.78 6.12
CA GLY A 270 -4.79 -20.82 6.88
C GLY A 270 -5.15 -19.56 6.10
N GLN A 271 -5.04 -19.54 4.76
CA GLN A 271 -5.32 -18.33 3.99
C GLN A 271 -6.77 -17.88 4.16
N ILE A 272 -6.94 -16.60 4.47
CA ILE A 272 -8.24 -15.93 4.64
C ILE A 272 -8.41 -14.79 3.64
N ALA A 273 -9.67 -14.50 3.31
CA ALA A 273 -10.01 -13.31 2.55
C ALA A 273 -9.99 -12.06 3.44
N ALA A 274 -9.63 -10.92 2.87
CA ALA A 274 -9.75 -9.65 3.58
C ALA A 274 -11.22 -9.34 3.90
N ARG A 275 -11.46 -8.78 5.08
CA ARG A 275 -12.79 -8.31 5.50
C ARG A 275 -13.16 -6.99 4.82
N GLY A 276 -12.18 -6.13 4.58
CA GLY A 276 -12.33 -4.83 3.95
C GLY A 276 -11.01 -4.30 3.41
N SER A 277 -11.03 -3.08 2.94
CA SER A 277 -9.86 -2.35 2.43
C SER A 277 -9.14 -1.58 3.54
N ALA A 278 -7.93 -1.06 3.25
CA ALA A 278 -7.22 -0.14 4.15
C ALA A 278 -8.06 1.12 4.46
N LEU A 279 -8.87 1.61 3.51
CA LEU A 279 -9.79 2.71 3.76
C LEU A 279 -10.89 2.35 4.78
N ASP A 280 -11.40 1.12 4.73
CA ASP A 280 -12.36 0.64 5.73
C ASP A 280 -11.71 0.54 7.12
N GLY A 281 -10.45 0.09 7.18
CA GLY A 281 -9.66 0.09 8.40
C GLY A 281 -9.40 1.50 8.93
N ALA A 282 -9.04 2.45 8.07
CA ALA A 282 -8.88 3.86 8.44
C ALA A 282 -10.19 4.46 8.98
N PHE A 283 -11.33 4.10 8.38
CA PHE A 283 -12.64 4.54 8.86
C PHE A 283 -12.98 3.94 10.22
N HIS A 284 -12.65 2.69 10.43
CA HIS A 284 -12.80 2.04 11.74
C HIS A 284 -11.95 2.75 12.82
N LEU A 285 -10.68 3.05 12.51
CA LEU A 285 -9.77 3.74 13.42
C LEU A 285 -10.25 5.16 13.77
N VAL A 286 -10.81 5.92 12.81
CA VAL A 286 -11.36 7.24 13.13
C VAL A 286 -12.61 7.15 14.00
N CYS A 287 -13.45 6.13 13.83
CA CYS A 287 -14.60 5.89 14.71
C CYS A 287 -14.15 5.66 16.16
N LYS A 288 -13.14 4.83 16.38
CA LYS A 288 -12.55 4.61 17.71
C LYS A 288 -11.99 5.88 18.31
N ALA A 289 -11.20 6.63 17.56
CA ALA A 289 -10.62 7.88 18.03
C ALA A 289 -11.68 8.90 18.40
N ALA A 290 -12.80 8.96 17.68
CA ALA A 290 -13.93 9.82 17.97
C ALA A 290 -14.68 9.38 19.24
N ALA A 291 -14.73 8.09 19.52
CA ALA A 291 -15.27 7.54 20.78
C ALA A 291 -14.33 7.75 21.99
N GLY A 292 -13.12 8.27 21.78
CA GLY A 292 -12.14 8.46 22.84
C GLY A 292 -11.38 7.18 23.22
N GLU A 293 -11.46 6.15 22.38
CA GLU A 293 -10.73 4.90 22.58
C GLU A 293 -9.26 5.05 22.17
N VAL A 294 -8.40 4.23 22.80
CA VAL A 294 -6.99 4.15 22.46
C VAL A 294 -6.85 3.37 21.15
N LEU A 295 -6.09 3.92 20.21
CA LEU A 295 -5.75 3.21 18.98
C LEU A 295 -4.64 2.19 19.24
N PRO A 296 -4.65 1.06 18.51
CA PRO A 296 -3.70 -0.03 18.68
C PRO A 296 -2.28 0.32 18.25
#